data_2a7c9cebb9a52e69b2c2f1481a75dcec
#
_entry.id   2a7c9cebb9a52e69b2c2f1481a75dcec
#
_cell.length_a   1.000
_cell.length_b   1.000
_cell.length_c   1.000
_cell.angle_alpha   90.00
_cell.angle_beta   90.00
_cell.angle_gamma   90.00
#
_symmetry.space_group_name_H-M   'P 1'
#
loop_
_entity.id
_entity.type
_entity.pdbx_description
1 polymer ?
#
loop_
_entity_poly.entity_id
_entity_poly.type
_entity_poly.pdbx_seq_one_letter_code
_entity_poly.pdbx_strand_id
1 'polypeptide(L)'
;MITMLLLAVVADSVFAQRHIPVTPQDTLTVTCALPAPESADVRAGRPVILLPGIIGASFGYRRVLPLLAARGHPTYVIEPLGVGTSSHPGGGDYSLDAQADRVGVVLDSLKVGPAIVVGSNFGAAVALRLAYRRPERVVAVLLLDGGPVDRSYTEGVSAAMKLAPLLRFFGASGIVKNKVRHALAEASADPSWVTREVADAYSRPIIADLGASIRVMQAMQRARVAEPLRDNLSRIAQPVRLLIGASNRHGGIGSDEVAVLASRLADFRADSVFGSGVYVHEERPDAVVAAVLPLGDSVYASGKAARVAQAPR
;
A
#
# COMPACT_ATOMS: atom_id res chain seq x y z
N MET A 1 -16.14 -12.75 -18.63
CA MET A 1 -16.88 -11.49 -18.89
C MET A 1 -16.03 -10.36 -18.36
N ILE A 2 -15.38 -9.61 -19.24
CA ILE A 2 -14.47 -8.52 -18.89
C ILE A 2 -15.33 -7.31 -18.58
N THR A 3 -15.41 -6.91 -17.33
CA THR A 3 -16.25 -5.80 -16.88
C THR A 3 -15.51 -4.48 -17.01
N MET A 4 -16.05 -3.67 -17.87
CA MET A 4 -15.99 -2.22 -18.05
C MET A 4 -14.74 -1.46 -17.60
N LEU A 5 -14.03 -0.96 -18.60
CA LEU A 5 -12.91 -0.04 -18.51
C LEU A 5 -13.45 1.38 -18.32
N LEU A 6 -13.27 1.99 -17.16
CA LEU A 6 -13.43 3.44 -17.01
C LEU A 6 -12.08 4.08 -17.34
N LEU A 7 -11.94 4.68 -18.52
CA LEU A 7 -10.73 5.39 -18.94
C LEU A 7 -10.91 6.88 -18.59
N ALA A 8 -10.05 7.40 -17.71
CA ALA A 8 -9.88 8.84 -17.55
C ALA A 8 -8.44 9.21 -17.98
N VAL A 9 -8.31 10.20 -18.84
CA VAL A 9 -7.01 10.72 -19.26
C VAL A 9 -6.75 12.00 -18.46
N VAL A 10 -5.69 12.01 -17.67
CA VAL A 10 -5.14 13.23 -17.07
C VAL A 10 -3.74 13.35 -17.65
N ALA A 11 -3.45 14.48 -18.30
CA ALA A 11 -2.20 14.80 -19.01
C ALA A 11 -1.11 13.71 -18.88
N ASP A 12 -0.82 13.01 -19.99
CA ASP A 12 0.26 12.02 -20.14
C ASP A 12 0.13 10.67 -19.40
N SER A 13 -1.01 10.31 -18.83
CA SER A 13 -1.21 8.99 -18.20
C SER A 13 -2.61 8.44 -18.47
N VAL A 14 -2.69 7.15 -18.78
CA VAL A 14 -3.96 6.43 -18.94
C VAL A 14 -4.31 5.74 -17.63
N PHE A 15 -5.42 6.15 -17.01
CA PHE A 15 -5.93 5.53 -15.80
C PHE A 15 -6.97 4.47 -16.14
N ALA A 16 -6.82 3.30 -15.55
CA ALA A 16 -7.78 2.22 -15.70
C ALA A 16 -8.02 1.53 -14.36
N GLN A 17 -9.27 1.18 -14.08
CA GLN A 17 -9.63 0.36 -12.93
C GLN A 17 -10.09 -1.03 -13.41
N ARG A 18 -9.62 -2.08 -12.74
CA ARG A 18 -9.95 -3.47 -13.06
C ARG A 18 -10.24 -4.25 -11.79
N HIS A 19 -11.11 -5.24 -11.88
CA HIS A 19 -11.34 -6.23 -10.83
C HIS A 19 -10.71 -7.55 -11.27
N ILE A 20 -9.68 -7.99 -10.55
CA ILE A 20 -8.90 -9.19 -10.86
C ILE A 20 -9.36 -10.32 -9.95
N PRO A 21 -9.87 -11.44 -10.48
CA PRO A 21 -10.21 -12.62 -9.68
C PRO A 21 -8.96 -13.19 -8.99
N VAL A 22 -9.06 -13.43 -7.68
CA VAL A 22 -8.01 -14.08 -6.86
C VAL A 22 -8.48 -15.42 -6.30
N THR A 23 -9.80 -15.61 -6.26
CA THR A 23 -10.49 -16.89 -6.06
C THR A 23 -11.71 -16.91 -7.00
N PRO A 24 -12.45 -18.04 -7.11
CA PRO A 24 -13.69 -18.06 -7.89
C PRO A 24 -14.74 -17.04 -7.42
N GLN A 25 -14.70 -16.61 -6.15
CA GLN A 25 -15.69 -15.72 -5.53
C GLN A 25 -15.14 -14.33 -5.24
N ASP A 26 -13.81 -14.17 -5.11
CA ASP A 26 -13.21 -12.93 -4.64
C ASP A 26 -12.39 -12.24 -5.73
N THR A 27 -12.48 -10.91 -5.76
CA THR A 27 -11.70 -10.06 -6.66
C THR A 27 -10.95 -9.00 -5.87
N LEU A 28 -9.75 -8.65 -6.34
CA LEU A 28 -9.06 -7.44 -5.91
C LEU A 28 -9.21 -6.34 -6.96
N THR A 29 -9.40 -5.13 -6.48
CA THR A 29 -9.44 -3.94 -7.34
C THR A 29 -8.03 -3.44 -7.59
N VAL A 30 -7.73 -3.17 -8.85
CA VAL A 30 -6.48 -2.60 -9.30
C VAL A 30 -6.75 -1.30 -10.04
N THR A 31 -6.17 -0.20 -9.58
CA THR A 31 -6.13 1.07 -10.31
C THR A 31 -4.73 1.22 -10.89
N CYS A 32 -4.62 1.35 -12.21
CA CYS A 32 -3.33 1.49 -12.86
C CYS A 32 -3.18 2.84 -13.59
N ALA A 33 -1.97 3.35 -13.58
CA ALA A 33 -1.52 4.42 -14.46
C ALA A 33 -0.31 3.91 -15.26
N LEU A 34 -0.44 3.96 -16.57
CA LEU A 34 0.61 3.55 -17.49
C LEU A 34 1.25 4.80 -18.10
N PRO A 35 2.57 4.79 -18.35
CA PRO A 35 3.22 5.84 -19.10
C PRO A 35 2.54 6.04 -20.46
N ALA A 36 2.45 7.30 -20.92
CA ALA A 36 1.90 7.60 -22.23
C ALA A 36 2.80 7.01 -23.33
N PRO A 37 2.22 6.54 -24.45
CA PRO A 37 2.99 5.99 -25.56
C PRO A 37 4.00 6.97 -26.18
N GLU A 38 3.73 8.26 -26.08
CA GLU A 38 4.54 9.34 -26.64
C GLU A 38 5.80 9.65 -25.82
N SER A 39 5.91 9.11 -24.60
CA SER A 39 7.13 9.19 -23.79
C SER A 39 8.18 8.14 -24.18
N ALA A 40 8.24 7.75 -25.46
CA ALA A 40 9.12 6.70 -25.98
C ALA A 40 10.62 6.94 -25.72
N ASP A 41 11.04 8.17 -25.43
CA ASP A 41 12.41 8.51 -25.04
C ASP A 41 12.69 8.24 -23.54
N VAL A 42 11.67 7.99 -22.72
CA VAL A 42 11.84 7.61 -21.32
C VAL A 42 11.97 6.09 -21.25
N ARG A 43 13.17 5.62 -20.94
CA ARG A 43 13.40 4.18 -20.70
C ARG A 43 12.36 3.65 -19.72
N ALA A 44 11.60 2.62 -20.13
CA ALA A 44 10.56 2.03 -19.30
C ALA A 44 11.13 1.65 -17.93
N GLY A 45 10.66 2.34 -16.88
CA GLY A 45 11.02 2.09 -15.51
C GLY A 45 10.44 0.76 -15.02
N ARG A 46 10.94 0.26 -13.89
CA ARG A 46 10.35 -0.92 -13.26
C ARG A 46 8.91 -0.67 -12.84
N PRO A 47 8.04 -1.68 -12.89
CA PRO A 47 6.70 -1.56 -12.33
C PRO A 47 6.74 -1.16 -10.86
N VAL A 48 5.80 -0.32 -10.44
CA VAL A 48 5.61 0.08 -9.04
C VAL A 48 4.24 -0.38 -8.57
N ILE A 49 4.22 -1.11 -7.46
CA ILE A 49 3.01 -1.58 -6.80
C ILE A 49 2.78 -0.73 -5.56
N LEU A 50 1.63 -0.11 -5.46
CA LEU A 50 1.21 0.69 -4.33
C LEU A 50 0.16 -0.09 -3.52
N LEU A 51 0.46 -0.40 -2.26
CA LEU A 51 -0.42 -1.11 -1.34
C LEU A 51 -0.96 -0.12 -0.30
N PRO A 52 -2.26 0.20 -0.33
CA PRO A 52 -2.85 1.20 0.53
C PRO A 52 -3.09 0.70 1.95
N GLY A 53 -3.31 1.64 2.87
CA GLY A 53 -3.91 1.39 4.16
C GLY A 53 -5.39 1.01 4.04
N ILE A 54 -6.00 0.65 5.17
CA ILE A 54 -7.42 0.22 5.23
C ILE A 54 -8.37 1.36 4.83
N ILE A 55 -8.06 2.60 5.23
CA ILE A 55 -8.83 3.79 4.86
C ILE A 55 -8.18 4.49 3.67
N GLY A 56 -9.00 5.12 2.83
CA GLY A 56 -8.53 5.84 1.63
C GLY A 56 -8.35 4.96 0.40
N ALA A 57 -7.98 3.70 0.58
CA ALA A 57 -7.79 2.75 -0.52
C ALA A 57 -6.97 3.35 -1.68
N SER A 58 -7.34 3.12 -2.94
CA SER A 58 -6.64 3.68 -4.11
C SER A 58 -6.63 5.21 -4.14
N PHE A 59 -7.66 5.86 -3.57
CA PHE A 59 -7.73 7.32 -3.52
C PHE A 59 -6.56 7.95 -2.75
N GLY A 60 -6.02 7.28 -1.73
CA GLY A 60 -4.86 7.75 -0.98
C GLY A 60 -3.62 7.96 -1.85
N TYR A 61 -3.50 7.24 -2.96
CA TYR A 61 -2.36 7.36 -3.86
C TYR A 61 -2.60 8.25 -5.09
N ARG A 62 -3.72 9.00 -5.14
CA ARG A 62 -4.07 9.86 -6.29
C ARG A 62 -3.00 10.91 -6.66
N ARG A 63 -2.17 11.32 -5.69
CA ARG A 63 -1.07 12.27 -5.91
C ARG A 63 0.21 11.59 -6.38
N VAL A 64 0.49 10.37 -5.91
CA VAL A 64 1.73 9.63 -6.22
C VAL A 64 1.63 8.89 -7.54
N LEU A 65 0.48 8.25 -7.79
CA LEU A 65 0.23 7.40 -8.96
C LEU A 65 0.58 8.09 -10.29
N PRO A 66 0.06 9.32 -10.60
CA PRO A 66 0.38 10.00 -11.86
C PRO A 66 1.85 10.45 -11.94
N LEU A 67 2.46 10.81 -10.82
CA LEU A 67 3.84 11.27 -10.78
C LEU A 67 4.84 10.15 -11.13
N LEU A 68 4.58 8.93 -10.68
CA LEU A 68 5.40 7.76 -11.02
C LEU A 68 5.19 7.35 -12.49
N ALA A 69 3.95 7.35 -12.97
CA ALA A 69 3.65 7.07 -14.38
C ALA A 69 4.32 8.07 -15.32
N ALA A 70 4.28 9.37 -15.01
CA ALA A 70 4.96 10.42 -15.76
C ALA A 70 6.51 10.27 -15.77
N ARG A 71 7.08 9.51 -14.82
CA ARG A 71 8.51 9.16 -14.79
C ARG A 71 8.82 7.84 -15.49
N GLY A 72 7.88 7.29 -16.26
CA GLY A 72 8.04 6.07 -17.03
C GLY A 72 7.82 4.78 -16.24
N HIS A 73 7.34 4.83 -15.00
CA HIS A 73 7.05 3.66 -14.18
C HIS A 73 5.59 3.20 -14.35
N PRO A 74 5.31 2.03 -14.98
CA PRO A 74 3.98 1.44 -14.91
C PRO A 74 3.59 1.25 -13.44
N THR A 75 2.52 1.92 -12.99
CA THR A 75 2.17 1.98 -11.57
C THR A 75 0.78 1.40 -11.32
N TYR A 76 0.67 0.56 -10.30
CA TYR A 76 -0.54 -0.18 -9.96
C TYR A 76 -0.85 0.00 -8.48
N VAL A 77 -2.01 0.54 -8.14
CA VAL A 77 -2.55 0.48 -6.78
C VAL A 77 -3.39 -0.78 -6.68
N ILE A 78 -3.02 -1.70 -5.81
CA ILE A 78 -3.76 -2.95 -5.56
C ILE A 78 -4.43 -2.82 -4.19
N GLU A 79 -5.75 -2.84 -4.16
CA GLU A 79 -6.54 -2.85 -2.94
C GLU A 79 -6.61 -4.29 -2.41
N PRO A 80 -6.04 -4.59 -1.21
CA PRO A 80 -6.13 -5.92 -0.61
C PRO A 80 -7.58 -6.35 -0.36
N LEU A 81 -7.83 -7.63 -0.11
CA LEU A 81 -9.15 -8.13 0.22
C LEU A 81 -9.73 -7.39 1.43
N GLY A 82 -10.96 -6.91 1.30
CA GLY A 82 -11.62 -6.14 2.34
C GLY A 82 -11.21 -4.66 2.41
N VAL A 83 -10.43 -4.17 1.45
CA VAL A 83 -10.04 -2.77 1.35
C VAL A 83 -10.66 -2.15 0.10
N GLY A 84 -11.14 -0.92 0.22
CA GLY A 84 -11.66 -0.15 -0.92
C GLY A 84 -12.87 -0.81 -1.56
N THR A 85 -12.76 -1.10 -2.85
CA THR A 85 -13.78 -1.74 -3.68
C THR A 85 -13.46 -3.19 -4.02
N SER A 86 -12.41 -3.76 -3.42
CA SER A 86 -12.14 -5.21 -3.45
C SER A 86 -13.25 -5.99 -2.74
N SER A 87 -13.38 -7.29 -2.99
CA SER A 87 -14.37 -8.14 -2.32
C SER A 87 -14.25 -8.08 -0.80
N HIS A 88 -15.41 -8.17 -0.10
CA HIS A 88 -15.54 -8.12 1.35
C HIS A 88 -16.21 -9.40 1.89
N PRO A 89 -15.67 -10.60 1.66
CA PRO A 89 -16.31 -11.85 2.09
C PRO A 89 -16.37 -11.95 3.62
N GLY A 90 -17.50 -12.46 4.13
CA GLY A 90 -17.70 -12.63 5.57
C GLY A 90 -16.85 -13.73 6.21
N GLY A 91 -16.35 -14.68 5.41
CA GLY A 91 -15.60 -15.86 5.84
C GLY A 91 -14.20 -15.99 5.23
N GLY A 92 -13.63 -14.91 4.70
CA GLY A 92 -12.29 -14.93 4.08
C GLY A 92 -11.15 -15.05 5.08
N ASP A 93 -10.01 -15.59 4.64
CA ASP A 93 -8.76 -15.49 5.39
C ASP A 93 -8.17 -14.08 5.16
N TYR A 94 -8.11 -13.29 6.22
CA TYR A 94 -7.58 -11.94 6.25
C TYR A 94 -6.19 -11.85 6.86
N SER A 95 -5.49 -12.98 7.03
CA SER A 95 -4.09 -12.97 7.47
C SER A 95 -3.20 -12.18 6.49
N LEU A 96 -2.13 -11.62 7.00
CA LEU A 96 -1.17 -10.89 6.16
C LEU A 96 -0.54 -11.81 5.10
N ASP A 97 -0.37 -13.09 5.41
CA ASP A 97 0.11 -14.10 4.47
C ASP A 97 -0.86 -14.26 3.29
N ALA A 98 -2.14 -14.47 3.59
CA ALA A 98 -3.16 -14.61 2.56
C ALA A 98 -3.34 -13.32 1.73
N GLN A 99 -3.20 -12.15 2.33
CA GLN A 99 -3.22 -10.88 1.60
C GLN A 99 -2.05 -10.76 0.62
N ALA A 100 -0.83 -11.10 1.07
CA ALA A 100 0.35 -11.09 0.22
C ALA A 100 0.24 -12.10 -0.94
N ASP A 101 -0.28 -13.31 -0.68
CA ASP A 101 -0.49 -14.31 -1.71
C ASP A 101 -1.49 -13.84 -2.78
N ARG A 102 -2.59 -13.19 -2.38
CA ARG A 102 -3.56 -12.61 -3.34
C ARG A 102 -2.94 -11.50 -4.18
N VAL A 103 -2.10 -10.64 -3.59
CA VAL A 103 -1.34 -9.65 -4.36
C VAL A 103 -0.45 -10.36 -5.38
N GLY A 104 0.23 -11.45 -5.01
CA GLY A 104 1.00 -12.28 -5.93
C GLY A 104 0.15 -12.81 -7.10
N VAL A 105 -1.05 -13.31 -6.85
CA VAL A 105 -2.00 -13.76 -7.89
C VAL A 105 -2.35 -12.62 -8.85
N VAL A 106 -2.57 -11.40 -8.33
CA VAL A 106 -2.83 -10.22 -9.18
C VAL A 106 -1.64 -9.91 -10.08
N LEU A 107 -0.41 -9.94 -9.55
CA LEU A 107 0.80 -9.71 -10.35
C LEU A 107 0.96 -10.76 -11.45
N ASP A 108 0.66 -12.03 -11.15
CA ASP A 108 0.69 -13.12 -12.12
C ASP A 108 -0.35 -12.91 -13.22
N SER A 109 -1.59 -12.58 -12.83
CA SER A 109 -2.73 -12.35 -13.75
C SER A 109 -2.48 -11.17 -14.70
N LEU A 110 -1.85 -10.11 -14.20
CA LEU A 110 -1.50 -8.93 -14.99
C LEU A 110 -0.17 -9.08 -15.74
N LYS A 111 0.54 -10.19 -15.55
CA LYS A 111 1.88 -10.44 -16.10
C LYS A 111 2.87 -9.32 -15.75
N VAL A 112 2.74 -8.75 -14.56
CA VAL A 112 3.66 -7.73 -14.04
C VAL A 112 4.96 -8.43 -13.64
N GLY A 113 6.08 -7.93 -14.15
CA GLY A 113 7.42 -8.41 -13.77
C GLY A 113 7.80 -8.03 -12.34
N PRO A 114 9.02 -8.37 -11.90
CA PRO A 114 9.50 -7.96 -10.59
C PRO A 114 9.39 -6.45 -10.39
N ALA A 115 8.77 -6.03 -9.28
CA ALA A 115 8.32 -4.67 -9.04
C ALA A 115 8.93 -4.04 -7.78
N ILE A 116 8.96 -2.72 -7.71
CA ILE A 116 9.14 -1.99 -6.46
C ILE A 116 7.79 -1.97 -5.75
N VAL A 117 7.75 -2.38 -4.49
CA VAL A 117 6.50 -2.42 -3.70
C VAL A 117 6.52 -1.32 -2.66
N VAL A 118 5.55 -0.42 -2.75
CA VAL A 118 5.35 0.69 -1.83
C VAL A 118 4.13 0.40 -0.96
N GLY A 119 4.28 0.43 0.34
CA GLY A 119 3.17 0.18 1.26
C GLY A 119 3.01 1.27 2.30
N SER A 120 1.76 1.65 2.61
CA SER A 120 1.44 2.55 3.72
C SER A 120 0.59 1.84 4.78
N ASN A 121 0.88 2.05 6.05
CA ASN A 121 0.15 1.43 7.16
C ASN A 121 -0.01 -0.10 6.99
N PHE A 122 -1.27 -0.57 6.88
CA PHE A 122 -1.61 -1.98 6.59
C PHE A 122 -0.90 -2.50 5.34
N GLY A 123 -0.87 -1.69 4.27
CA GLY A 123 -0.18 -2.04 3.03
C GLY A 123 1.32 -2.24 3.21
N ALA A 124 1.95 -1.58 4.20
CA ALA A 124 3.37 -1.79 4.52
C ALA A 124 3.63 -3.19 5.08
N ALA A 125 2.76 -3.69 5.97
CA ALA A 125 2.85 -5.06 6.47
C ALA A 125 2.66 -6.09 5.35
N VAL A 126 1.71 -5.84 4.42
CA VAL A 126 1.50 -6.70 3.25
C VAL A 126 2.71 -6.65 2.29
N ALA A 127 3.33 -5.48 2.11
CA ALA A 127 4.53 -5.33 1.26
C ALA A 127 5.73 -6.16 1.77
N LEU A 128 6.00 -6.10 3.07
CA LEU A 128 7.05 -6.92 3.70
C LEU A 128 6.74 -8.42 3.57
N ARG A 129 5.47 -8.83 3.77
CA ARG A 129 5.03 -10.21 3.57
C ARG A 129 5.20 -10.67 2.14
N LEU A 130 4.88 -9.83 1.17
CA LEU A 130 5.06 -10.14 -0.24
C LEU A 130 6.54 -10.35 -0.58
N ALA A 131 7.42 -9.48 -0.08
CA ALA A 131 8.86 -9.64 -0.27
C ALA A 131 9.41 -10.94 0.36
N TYR A 132 8.87 -11.34 1.52
CA TYR A 132 9.23 -12.58 2.19
C TYR A 132 8.72 -13.83 1.46
N ARG A 133 7.46 -13.82 1.02
CA ARG A 133 6.78 -15.00 0.45
C ARG A 133 7.04 -15.18 -1.04
N ARG A 134 7.24 -14.07 -1.77
CA ARG A 134 7.42 -14.03 -3.23
C ARG A 134 8.63 -13.15 -3.59
N PRO A 135 9.83 -13.49 -3.09
CA PRO A 135 11.03 -12.68 -3.27
C PRO A 135 11.37 -12.43 -4.76
N GLU A 136 10.99 -13.36 -5.65
CA GLU A 136 11.17 -13.23 -7.08
C GLU A 136 10.29 -12.14 -7.73
N ARG A 137 9.24 -11.71 -7.04
CA ARG A 137 8.30 -10.67 -7.50
C ARG A 137 8.64 -9.28 -7.00
N VAL A 138 9.56 -9.16 -6.04
CA VAL A 138 9.87 -7.90 -5.37
C VAL A 138 11.34 -7.53 -5.58
N VAL A 139 11.60 -6.36 -6.15
CA VAL A 139 12.96 -5.81 -6.33
C VAL A 139 13.40 -5.01 -5.13
N ALA A 140 12.49 -4.25 -4.54
CA ALA A 140 12.72 -3.42 -3.36
C ALA A 140 11.37 -3.11 -2.68
N VAL A 141 11.43 -2.75 -1.41
CA VAL A 141 10.28 -2.32 -0.62
C VAL A 141 10.47 -0.88 -0.14
N LEU A 142 9.45 -0.04 -0.30
CA LEU A 142 9.38 1.27 0.30
C LEU A 142 8.19 1.32 1.26
N LEU A 143 8.46 1.55 2.53
CA LEU A 143 7.46 1.71 3.59
C LEU A 143 7.18 3.19 3.81
N LEU A 144 5.90 3.58 3.89
CA LEU A 144 5.47 4.94 4.17
C LEU A 144 4.85 4.97 5.55
N ASP A 145 5.62 5.38 6.54
CA ASP A 145 5.26 5.43 7.96
C ASP A 145 4.43 4.18 8.36
N GLY A 146 5.00 3.02 8.06
CA GLY A 146 4.31 1.73 8.03
C GLY A 146 3.80 1.27 9.40
N GLY A 147 2.86 0.32 9.34
CA GLY A 147 2.28 -0.29 10.52
C GLY A 147 3.15 -1.42 11.11
N PRO A 148 2.68 -2.07 12.17
CA PRO A 148 3.35 -3.22 12.79
C PRO A 148 3.56 -4.36 11.79
N VAL A 149 4.70 -5.05 11.92
CA VAL A 149 5.13 -6.10 10.97
C VAL A 149 4.16 -7.28 10.90
N ASP A 150 3.62 -7.69 12.05
CA ASP A 150 2.78 -8.90 12.17
C ASP A 150 1.31 -8.62 12.50
N ARG A 151 0.88 -7.36 12.42
CA ARG A 151 -0.51 -6.96 12.71
C ARG A 151 -1.14 -6.25 11.53
N SER A 152 -2.40 -6.57 11.26
CA SER A 152 -3.18 -5.96 10.18
C SER A 152 -3.72 -4.56 10.53
N TYR A 153 -3.56 -4.08 11.76
CA TYR A 153 -4.18 -2.85 12.24
C TYR A 153 -3.36 -2.15 13.31
N THR A 154 -3.55 -0.84 13.43
CA THR A 154 -3.02 -0.01 14.52
C THR A 154 -3.99 0.04 15.69
N GLU A 155 -3.52 0.48 16.86
CA GLU A 155 -4.36 0.63 18.06
C GLU A 155 -5.55 1.59 17.86
N GLY A 156 -5.37 2.63 17.02
CA GLY A 156 -6.43 3.56 16.68
C GLY A 156 -7.62 2.89 15.98
N VAL A 157 -7.35 1.96 15.05
CA VAL A 157 -8.40 1.16 14.39
C VAL A 157 -9.09 0.26 15.42
N SER A 158 -8.35 -0.35 16.33
CA SER A 158 -8.91 -1.18 17.41
C SER A 158 -9.85 -0.38 18.32
N ALA A 159 -9.49 0.84 18.69
CA ALA A 159 -10.32 1.72 19.51
C ALA A 159 -11.62 2.12 18.78
N ALA A 160 -11.53 2.46 17.47
CA ALA A 160 -12.69 2.78 16.65
C ALA A 160 -13.68 1.60 16.55
N MET A 161 -13.18 0.36 16.51
CA MET A 161 -13.98 -0.87 16.44
C MET A 161 -14.82 -1.13 17.69
N LYS A 162 -14.42 -0.66 18.86
CA LYS A 162 -15.22 -0.78 20.10
C LYS A 162 -16.56 -0.05 20.00
N LEU A 163 -16.66 0.96 19.11
CA LEU A 163 -17.90 1.72 18.87
C LEU A 163 -18.76 1.11 17.74
N ALA A 164 -18.29 0.06 17.08
CA ALA A 164 -18.97 -0.56 15.94
C ALA A 164 -20.45 -0.97 16.21
N PRO A 165 -20.82 -1.53 17.38
CA PRO A 165 -22.22 -1.85 17.66
C PRO A 165 -23.13 -0.62 17.65
N LEU A 166 -22.65 0.52 18.16
CA LEU A 166 -23.42 1.76 18.24
C LEU A 166 -23.63 2.38 16.85
N LEU A 167 -22.65 2.24 15.96
CA LEU A 167 -22.68 2.78 14.62
C LEU A 167 -23.73 2.11 13.71
N ARG A 168 -24.16 0.89 14.03
CA ARG A 168 -25.19 0.15 13.26
C ARG A 168 -26.61 0.73 13.44
N PHE A 169 -26.89 1.43 14.54
CA PHE A 169 -28.23 1.87 14.90
C PHE A 169 -28.55 3.34 14.57
N PHE A 170 -27.56 4.22 14.37
CA PHE A 170 -27.77 5.68 14.34
C PHE A 170 -27.36 6.37 13.05
N GLY A 171 -27.54 5.78 11.87
CA GLY A 171 -27.26 6.51 10.61
C GLY A 171 -25.81 7.00 10.53
N ALA A 172 -24.87 6.13 10.78
CA ALA A 172 -23.48 6.38 11.16
C ALA A 172 -22.58 7.05 10.09
N SER A 173 -23.07 7.35 8.89
CA SER A 173 -22.22 7.91 7.83
C SER A 173 -21.55 9.23 8.22
N GLY A 174 -22.30 10.14 8.86
CA GLY A 174 -21.75 11.42 9.35
C GLY A 174 -20.70 11.25 10.46
N ILE A 175 -20.92 10.29 11.36
CA ILE A 175 -19.99 9.99 12.46
C ILE A 175 -18.69 9.41 11.88
N VAL A 176 -18.78 8.46 10.94
CA VAL A 176 -17.61 7.86 10.28
C VAL A 176 -16.81 8.92 9.53
N LYS A 177 -17.46 9.76 8.73
CA LYS A 177 -16.82 10.86 8.00
C LYS A 177 -16.07 11.82 8.94
N ASN A 178 -16.71 12.24 10.03
CA ASN A 178 -16.06 13.11 11.01
C ASN A 178 -14.87 12.44 11.70
N LYS A 179 -14.99 11.17 12.09
CA LYS A 179 -13.87 10.41 12.68
C LYS A 179 -12.71 10.26 11.70
N VAL A 180 -12.99 9.92 10.44
CA VAL A 180 -11.96 9.84 9.38
C VAL A 180 -11.28 11.19 9.22
N ARG A 181 -12.05 12.29 9.10
CA ARG A 181 -11.50 13.63 8.97
C ARG A 181 -10.58 13.99 10.15
N HIS A 182 -11.01 13.73 11.39
CA HIS A 182 -10.19 13.97 12.59
C HIS A 182 -8.91 13.14 12.56
N ALA A 183 -9.00 11.84 12.28
CA ALA A 183 -7.84 10.96 12.24
C ALA A 183 -6.82 11.39 11.16
N LEU A 184 -7.29 11.81 9.99
CA LEU A 184 -6.43 12.34 8.94
C LEU A 184 -5.74 13.64 9.39
N ALA A 185 -6.50 14.56 10.00
CA ALA A 185 -5.97 15.85 10.44
C ALA A 185 -4.97 15.70 11.60
N GLU A 186 -5.26 14.86 12.58
CA GLU A 186 -4.40 14.61 13.73
C GLU A 186 -3.07 13.94 13.36
N ALA A 187 -3.06 13.16 12.29
CA ALA A 187 -1.87 12.45 11.81
C ALA A 187 -1.09 13.21 10.72
N SER A 188 -1.49 14.46 10.42
CA SER A 188 -0.88 15.31 9.40
C SER A 188 0.01 16.38 10.01
N ALA A 189 1.07 16.79 9.31
CA ALA A 189 1.87 17.97 9.63
C ALA A 189 1.12 19.26 9.28
N ASP A 190 0.47 19.28 8.11
CA ASP A 190 -0.42 20.34 7.67
C ASP A 190 -1.78 19.74 7.29
N PRO A 191 -2.82 19.92 8.13
CA PRO A 191 -4.14 19.35 7.85
C PRO A 191 -4.92 20.06 6.76
N SER A 192 -4.39 21.09 6.10
CA SER A 192 -5.09 21.85 5.06
C SER A 192 -5.53 21.01 3.86
N TRP A 193 -4.84 19.90 3.57
CA TRP A 193 -5.21 18.95 2.53
C TRP A 193 -6.45 18.11 2.89
N VAL A 194 -6.83 18.05 4.18
CA VAL A 194 -7.97 17.26 4.68
C VAL A 194 -9.27 18.05 4.50
N THR A 195 -9.61 18.35 3.24
CA THR A 195 -10.88 18.99 2.92
C THR A 195 -12.07 18.06 3.16
N ARG A 196 -13.29 18.58 3.10
CA ARG A 196 -14.52 17.77 3.21
C ARG A 196 -14.56 16.70 2.11
N GLU A 197 -14.22 17.07 0.87
CA GLU A 197 -14.21 16.18 -0.30
C GLU A 197 -13.20 15.04 -0.12
N VAL A 198 -12.02 15.34 0.40
CA VAL A 198 -10.99 14.34 0.70
C VAL A 198 -11.47 13.40 1.80
N ALA A 199 -11.99 13.93 2.91
CA ALA A 199 -12.52 13.10 4.01
C ALA A 199 -13.69 12.20 3.56
N ASP A 200 -14.56 12.72 2.69
CA ASP A 200 -15.66 11.97 2.07
C ASP A 200 -15.12 10.86 1.15
N ALA A 201 -14.10 11.13 0.35
CA ALA A 201 -13.50 10.12 -0.52
C ALA A 201 -12.80 9.01 0.29
N TYR A 202 -12.08 9.37 1.34
CA TYR A 202 -11.43 8.40 2.24
C TYR A 202 -12.42 7.50 2.98
N SER A 203 -13.58 8.02 3.35
CA SER A 203 -14.60 7.28 4.11
C SER A 203 -15.58 6.51 3.22
N ARG A 204 -15.71 6.89 1.93
CA ARG A 204 -16.70 6.33 1.00
C ARG A 204 -16.71 4.81 0.93
N PRO A 205 -15.57 4.10 0.79
CA PRO A 205 -15.58 2.63 0.71
C PRO A 205 -16.15 1.97 1.98
N ILE A 206 -15.84 2.54 3.15
CA ILE A 206 -16.30 2.03 4.45
C ILE A 206 -17.81 2.23 4.59
N ILE A 207 -18.31 3.39 4.18
CA ILE A 207 -19.72 3.77 4.35
C ILE A 207 -20.62 3.07 3.33
N ALA A 208 -20.11 2.73 2.16
CA ALA A 208 -20.86 2.07 1.09
C ALA A 208 -21.48 0.74 1.58
N ASP A 209 -20.77 -0.03 2.39
CA ASP A 209 -21.29 -1.15 3.18
C ASP A 209 -20.62 -1.19 4.55
N LEU A 210 -21.15 -0.40 5.47
CA LEU A 210 -20.61 -0.32 6.83
C LEU A 210 -20.64 -1.67 7.55
N GLY A 211 -21.68 -2.47 7.29
CA GLY A 211 -21.81 -3.79 7.89
C GLY A 211 -20.72 -4.76 7.44
N ALA A 212 -20.45 -4.83 6.14
CA ALA A 212 -19.35 -5.62 5.60
C ALA A 212 -18.00 -5.11 6.09
N SER A 213 -17.77 -3.79 6.06
CA SER A 213 -16.53 -3.17 6.54
C SER A 213 -16.23 -3.52 8.00
N ILE A 214 -17.24 -3.48 8.88
CA ILE A 214 -17.09 -3.88 10.28
C ILE A 214 -16.74 -5.37 10.40
N ARG A 215 -17.44 -6.26 9.66
CA ARG A 215 -17.12 -7.70 9.68
C ARG A 215 -15.69 -7.98 9.22
N VAL A 216 -15.25 -7.33 8.15
CA VAL A 216 -13.88 -7.44 7.63
C VAL A 216 -12.86 -6.97 8.65
N MET A 217 -13.03 -5.80 9.26
CA MET A 217 -12.11 -5.31 10.28
C MET A 217 -12.04 -6.26 11.49
N GLN A 218 -13.17 -6.83 11.91
CA GLN A 218 -13.19 -7.86 12.95
C GLN A 218 -12.47 -9.14 12.53
N ALA A 219 -12.61 -9.56 11.26
CA ALA A 219 -11.90 -10.71 10.73
C ALA A 219 -10.39 -10.45 10.66
N MET A 220 -9.96 -9.27 10.20
CA MET A 220 -8.56 -8.85 10.24
C MET A 220 -7.97 -8.84 11.66
N GLN A 221 -8.73 -8.41 12.67
CA GLN A 221 -8.29 -8.45 14.06
C GLN A 221 -8.09 -9.86 14.61
N ARG A 222 -8.93 -10.79 14.17
CA ARG A 222 -8.85 -12.21 14.58
C ARG A 222 -7.85 -13.01 13.77
N ALA A 223 -7.51 -12.55 12.58
CA ALA A 223 -6.57 -13.22 11.71
C ALA A 223 -5.21 -13.38 12.38
N ARG A 224 -4.59 -14.53 12.16
CA ARG A 224 -3.26 -14.85 12.68
C ARG A 224 -2.39 -15.25 11.52
N VAL A 225 -1.14 -14.84 11.55
CA VAL A 225 -0.11 -15.32 10.64
C VAL A 225 0.38 -16.68 11.13
N ALA A 226 0.66 -17.58 10.21
CA ALA A 226 1.18 -18.91 10.56
C ALA A 226 2.58 -18.82 11.17
N GLU A 227 3.39 -17.89 10.66
CA GLU A 227 4.78 -17.66 11.07
C GLU A 227 5.00 -16.14 11.26
N PRO A 228 5.44 -15.69 12.45
CA PRO A 228 5.77 -14.29 12.68
C PRO A 228 6.89 -13.82 11.74
N LEU A 229 6.63 -12.76 10.96
CA LEU A 229 7.62 -12.21 10.05
C LEU A 229 8.77 -11.52 10.82
N ARG A 230 8.45 -10.97 11.99
CA ARG A 230 9.42 -10.33 12.86
C ARG A 230 10.66 -11.21 13.10
N ASP A 231 10.47 -12.52 13.24
CA ASP A 231 11.57 -13.47 13.48
C ASP A 231 12.29 -13.89 12.19
N ASN A 232 11.70 -13.60 11.03
CA ASN A 232 12.16 -14.01 9.72
C ASN A 232 12.58 -12.85 8.81
N LEU A 233 12.63 -11.61 9.32
CA LEU A 233 12.99 -10.42 8.55
C LEU A 233 14.36 -10.54 7.86
N SER A 234 15.32 -11.24 8.46
CA SER A 234 16.65 -11.49 7.87
C SER A 234 16.61 -12.29 6.56
N ARG A 235 15.50 -12.96 6.26
CA ARG A 235 15.29 -13.68 4.99
C ARG A 235 14.83 -12.77 3.85
N ILE A 236 14.48 -11.52 4.14
CA ILE A 236 14.20 -10.51 3.11
C ILE A 236 15.53 -9.95 2.62
N ALA A 237 15.95 -10.37 1.44
CA ALA A 237 17.22 -9.95 0.83
C ALA A 237 17.09 -8.64 0.05
N GLN A 238 15.86 -8.21 -0.26
CA GLN A 238 15.59 -7.00 -1.02
C GLN A 238 15.89 -5.75 -0.18
N PRO A 239 16.36 -4.65 -0.81
CA PRO A 239 16.46 -3.37 -0.14
C PRO A 239 15.11 -2.92 0.44
N VAL A 240 15.10 -2.55 1.71
CA VAL A 240 13.92 -1.97 2.38
C VAL A 240 14.22 -0.54 2.77
N ARG A 241 13.38 0.38 2.38
CA ARG A 241 13.47 1.80 2.73
C ARG A 241 12.21 2.19 3.50
N LEU A 242 12.36 3.08 4.46
CA LEU A 242 11.26 3.59 5.27
C LEU A 242 11.28 5.10 5.27
N LEU A 243 10.21 5.72 4.80
CA LEU A 243 9.98 7.15 4.97
C LEU A 243 9.12 7.38 6.21
N ILE A 244 9.61 8.20 7.12
CA ILE A 244 8.95 8.54 8.38
C ILE A 244 8.61 10.02 8.36
N GLY A 245 7.34 10.38 8.56
CA GLY A 245 6.96 11.76 8.75
C GLY A 245 7.69 12.39 9.95
N ALA A 246 8.32 13.55 9.76
CA ALA A 246 9.08 14.22 10.82
C ALA A 246 8.20 15.00 11.81
N SER A 247 6.93 15.21 11.49
CA SER A 247 5.99 16.02 12.26
C SER A 247 4.73 15.21 12.57
N ASN A 248 4.17 15.40 13.75
CA ASN A 248 2.86 14.88 14.17
C ASN A 248 2.55 13.42 13.74
N ARG A 249 3.18 12.48 14.43
CA ARG A 249 3.17 11.05 14.07
C ARG A 249 2.10 10.25 14.83
N HIS A 250 0.94 10.82 15.05
CA HIS A 250 -0.14 10.08 15.73
C HIS A 250 -0.60 8.88 14.88
N GLY A 251 -0.34 7.67 15.37
CA GLY A 251 -0.68 6.42 14.68
C GLY A 251 0.33 5.93 13.64
N GLY A 252 1.51 6.55 13.53
CA GLY A 252 2.61 6.09 12.69
C GLY A 252 3.38 4.91 13.31
N ILE A 253 4.40 4.44 12.61
CA ILE A 253 5.27 3.34 13.08
C ILE A 253 5.99 3.70 14.38
N GLY A 254 5.97 2.82 15.36
CA GLY A 254 6.66 3.01 16.64
C GLY A 254 8.18 2.86 16.50
N SER A 255 8.92 3.51 17.40
CA SER A 255 10.38 3.45 17.45
C SER A 255 10.92 2.04 17.68
N ASP A 256 10.21 1.22 18.43
CA ASP A 256 10.51 -0.18 18.68
C ASP A 256 10.37 -1.04 17.41
N GLU A 257 9.36 -0.78 16.58
CA GLU A 257 9.22 -1.45 15.28
C GLU A 257 10.33 -1.02 14.30
N VAL A 258 10.69 0.27 14.29
CA VAL A 258 11.83 0.76 13.48
C VAL A 258 13.12 0.09 13.92
N ALA A 259 13.36 -0.05 15.23
CA ALA A 259 14.54 -0.73 15.76
C ALA A 259 14.59 -2.23 15.36
N VAL A 260 13.44 -2.91 15.36
CA VAL A 260 13.34 -4.29 14.88
C VAL A 260 13.69 -4.39 13.40
N LEU A 261 13.11 -3.52 12.55
CA LEU A 261 13.46 -3.50 11.12
C LEU A 261 14.94 -3.24 10.90
N ALA A 262 15.52 -2.25 11.60
CA ALA A 262 16.92 -1.88 11.48
C ALA A 262 17.89 -2.98 11.93
N SER A 263 17.52 -3.74 12.97
CA SER A 263 18.39 -4.79 13.51
C SER A 263 18.30 -6.11 12.74
N ARG A 264 17.22 -6.36 11.98
CA ARG A 264 16.97 -7.67 11.39
C ARG A 264 17.00 -7.70 9.86
N LEU A 265 16.75 -6.57 9.18
CA LEU A 265 16.84 -6.49 7.73
C LEU A 265 18.29 -6.28 7.27
N ALA A 266 18.72 -6.99 6.23
CA ALA A 266 20.09 -6.94 5.72
C ALA A 266 20.41 -5.59 5.05
N ASP A 267 19.47 -5.01 4.29
CA ASP A 267 19.63 -3.71 3.65
C ASP A 267 18.41 -2.82 3.99
N PHE A 268 18.53 -2.12 5.11
CA PHE A 268 17.51 -1.23 5.64
C PHE A 268 18.03 0.19 5.81
N ARG A 269 17.20 1.18 5.43
CA ARG A 269 17.42 2.60 5.73
C ARG A 269 16.08 3.24 6.07
N ALA A 270 16.10 4.18 7.02
CA ALA A 270 14.97 5.00 7.40
C ALA A 270 15.35 6.48 7.25
N ASP A 271 14.49 7.23 6.57
CA ASP A 271 14.67 8.66 6.33
C ASP A 271 13.47 9.45 6.87
N SER A 272 13.75 10.58 7.51
CA SER A 272 12.71 11.51 7.99
C SER A 272 12.27 12.45 6.88
N VAL A 273 10.96 12.62 6.72
CA VAL A 273 10.35 13.52 5.73
C VAL A 273 9.82 14.77 6.43
N PHE A 274 10.52 15.88 6.29
CA PHE A 274 10.11 17.15 6.85
C PHE A 274 8.84 17.69 6.15
N GLY A 275 7.96 18.33 6.93
CA GLY A 275 6.67 18.82 6.44
C GLY A 275 5.68 17.71 6.11
N SER A 276 5.84 16.55 6.73
CA SER A 276 4.89 15.45 6.66
C SER A 276 4.64 14.82 8.03
N GLY A 277 3.39 14.42 8.27
CA GLY A 277 3.00 13.46 9.29
C GLY A 277 2.98 12.05 8.71
N VAL A 278 2.09 11.19 9.23
CA VAL A 278 1.96 9.77 8.84
C VAL A 278 1.59 9.59 7.36
N TYR A 279 0.85 10.54 6.77
CA TYR A 279 0.37 10.45 5.39
C TYR A 279 1.37 11.04 4.39
N VAL A 280 2.62 10.51 4.37
CA VAL A 280 3.70 10.98 3.50
C VAL A 280 3.26 11.07 2.03
N HIS A 281 2.48 10.12 1.55
CA HIS A 281 1.98 10.08 0.17
C HIS A 281 0.94 11.18 -0.16
N GLU A 282 0.33 11.80 0.86
CA GLU A 282 -0.57 12.93 0.71
C GLU A 282 0.15 14.27 0.83
N GLU A 283 1.01 14.41 1.83
CA GLU A 283 1.65 15.67 2.16
C GLU A 283 2.93 15.91 1.34
N ARG A 284 3.69 14.84 1.06
CA ARG A 284 4.95 14.90 0.33
C ARG A 284 5.05 13.80 -0.73
N PRO A 285 4.15 13.80 -1.72
CA PRO A 285 4.19 12.82 -2.82
C PRO A 285 5.50 12.88 -3.61
N ASP A 286 6.15 14.06 -3.69
CA ASP A 286 7.47 14.27 -4.26
C ASP A 286 8.56 13.44 -3.56
N ALA A 287 8.53 13.36 -2.22
CA ALA A 287 9.47 12.54 -1.44
C ALA A 287 9.29 11.05 -1.72
N VAL A 288 8.03 10.58 -1.88
CA VAL A 288 7.77 9.19 -2.25
C VAL A 288 8.35 8.87 -3.62
N VAL A 289 8.14 9.73 -4.61
CA VAL A 289 8.71 9.56 -5.97
C VAL A 289 10.23 9.56 -5.92
N ALA A 290 10.84 10.53 -5.21
CA ALA A 290 12.29 10.62 -5.07
C ALA A 290 12.91 9.38 -4.41
N ALA A 291 12.19 8.72 -3.49
CA ALA A 291 12.65 7.50 -2.84
C ALA A 291 12.49 6.25 -3.74
N VAL A 292 11.49 6.22 -4.63
CA VAL A 292 11.25 5.10 -5.57
C VAL A 292 12.29 5.05 -6.68
N LEU A 293 12.65 6.20 -7.27
CA LEU A 293 13.52 6.26 -8.47
C LEU A 293 14.85 5.50 -8.28
N PRO A 294 15.66 5.73 -7.24
CA PRO A 294 16.95 5.05 -7.06
C PRO A 294 16.80 3.55 -6.77
N LEU A 295 15.64 3.08 -6.28
CA LEU A 295 15.39 1.66 -6.03
C LEU A 295 15.28 0.86 -7.35
N GLY A 296 14.81 1.49 -8.42
CA GLY A 296 14.81 0.90 -9.76
C GLY A 296 16.21 0.69 -10.33
N ASP A 297 17.11 1.62 -10.08
CA ASP A 297 18.47 1.66 -10.66
C ASP A 297 19.47 0.78 -9.90
N SER A 298 19.41 0.73 -8.58
CA SER A 298 20.36 -0.01 -7.73
C SER A 298 20.39 -1.51 -8.01
N VAL A 299 19.25 -2.10 -8.35
CA VAL A 299 19.15 -3.54 -8.69
C VAL A 299 19.66 -3.84 -10.11
N TYR A 300 19.66 -2.87 -11.01
CA TYR A 300 20.32 -3.03 -12.30
C TYR A 300 21.84 -3.16 -12.17
N ALA A 301 22.44 -2.41 -11.25
CA ALA A 301 23.87 -2.48 -10.99
C ALA A 301 24.28 -3.84 -10.39
N SER A 302 23.53 -4.35 -9.39
CA SER A 302 23.77 -5.64 -8.76
C SER A 302 23.49 -6.84 -9.66
N GLY A 303 22.42 -6.80 -10.47
CA GLY A 303 22.08 -7.86 -11.44
C GLY A 303 23.09 -7.94 -12.59
N LYS A 304 23.70 -6.83 -13.00
CA LYS A 304 24.76 -6.81 -14.00
C LYS A 304 26.07 -7.40 -13.45
N ALA A 305 26.39 -7.11 -12.19
CA ALA A 305 27.54 -7.71 -11.50
C ALA A 305 27.39 -9.23 -11.32
N ALA A 306 26.21 -9.71 -10.94
CA ALA A 306 25.93 -11.14 -10.78
C ALA A 306 25.99 -11.91 -12.13
N ARG A 307 25.52 -11.32 -13.25
CA ARG A 307 25.62 -11.93 -14.59
C ARG A 307 27.03 -11.96 -15.16
N VAL A 308 27.87 -10.96 -14.81
CA VAL A 308 29.28 -10.93 -15.22
C VAL A 308 30.09 -11.98 -14.47
N ALA A 309 29.73 -12.27 -13.21
CA ALA A 309 30.38 -13.31 -12.41
C ALA A 309 30.00 -14.75 -12.80
N GLN A 310 28.93 -14.95 -13.55
CA GLN A 310 28.45 -16.27 -14.02
C GLN A 310 28.78 -16.58 -15.50
N ALA A 311 29.50 -15.71 -16.21
CA ALA A 311 29.96 -16.02 -17.55
C ALA A 311 31.08 -17.08 -17.45
N PRO A 312 30.95 -18.25 -18.12
CA PRO A 312 32.01 -19.27 -18.10
C PRO A 312 33.27 -18.72 -18.78
N ARG A 313 34.39 -19.00 -18.17
CA ARG A 313 35.74 -18.77 -18.75
C ARG A 313 36.04 -19.80 -19.80
#